data_8091cb175850e78a42c2c244d9c89bec
#
_entry.id   8091cb175850e78a42c2c244d9c89bec
#
_cell.length_a   1.000
_cell.length_b   1.000
_cell.length_c   1.000
_cell.angle_alpha   90.00
_cell.angle_beta   90.00
_cell.angle_gamma   90.00
#
_symmetry.space_group_name_H-M   'P 1'
#
loop_
_entity.id
_entity.type
_entity.pdbx_description
1 polymer ?
#
loop_
_entity_poly.entity_id
_entity_poly.type
_entity_poly.pdbx_seq_one_letter_code
_entity_poly.pdbx_strand_id
1 'polypeptide(L)'
;MEKQREQEPQKKQKQKKMLAAQGEKDFEKEIEALRIPWEDELFQAKHAAAREIVVRLLRELNGFYIVKTGHGFLRFVESRMKTPESICGKLVRKGYSVDFDTAVQKLNDLSGVRCICFSVKEIYWVARQIGNDARFTIIKAKDYIRKPKKNGYESYHIVMEVSVPPWMIEEKLSGNMWNQTYGEASDKIGGKSPKQNSEKDSGKSGKHKSKKSPLQGDQVVRVELQLRTMIMDAWAGMDNRVSYKREDEISPEMTKRIEKYAKIGRRLDKLIQRTLEEELHGA
;
A
#
# COMPACT_ATOMS: atom_id res chain seq x y z
N MET A 1 -41.93 -13.45 44.77
CA MET A 1 -40.48 -13.72 44.63
C MET A 1 -40.06 -14.07 43.19
N GLU A 2 -40.90 -14.53 42.30
CA GLU A 2 -40.56 -14.86 40.90
C GLU A 2 -40.29 -13.66 40.00
N LYS A 3 -41.00 -12.51 40.16
CA LYS A 3 -40.81 -11.32 39.31
C LYS A 3 -39.48 -10.61 39.49
N GLN A 4 -38.73 -10.88 40.55
CA GLN A 4 -37.39 -10.30 40.76
C GLN A 4 -36.26 -11.13 40.09
N ARG A 5 -36.47 -12.43 39.84
CA ARG A 5 -35.46 -13.31 39.18
C ARG A 5 -35.38 -13.10 37.65
N GLU A 6 -36.47 -12.66 37.00
CA GLU A 6 -36.47 -12.41 35.55
C GLU A 6 -35.90 -11.03 35.14
N GLN A 7 -35.79 -10.08 36.07
CA GLN A 7 -35.29 -8.72 35.79
C GLN A 7 -33.74 -8.60 35.78
N GLU A 8 -33.04 -9.50 36.43
CA GLU A 8 -31.57 -9.48 36.52
C GLU A 8 -30.85 -9.77 35.18
N PRO A 9 -31.25 -10.76 34.38
CA PRO A 9 -30.63 -11.02 33.07
C PRO A 9 -30.89 -9.91 32.08
N GLN A 10 -32.07 -9.30 32.10
CA GLN A 10 -32.43 -8.19 31.20
C GLN A 10 -31.63 -6.91 31.53
N LYS A 11 -31.40 -6.61 32.82
CA LYS A 11 -30.56 -5.50 33.26
C LYS A 11 -29.11 -5.67 32.83
N LYS A 12 -28.54 -6.88 33.00
CA LYS A 12 -27.15 -7.20 32.58
C LYS A 12 -27.00 -7.12 31.06
N GLN A 13 -27.99 -7.57 30.31
CA GLN A 13 -27.99 -7.48 28.84
C GLN A 13 -28.11 -6.04 28.34
N LYS A 14 -28.95 -5.21 28.99
CA LYS A 14 -29.08 -3.79 28.70
C LYS A 14 -27.80 -3.01 29.03
N GLN A 15 -27.16 -3.33 30.15
CA GLN A 15 -25.88 -2.72 30.55
C GLN A 15 -24.74 -3.10 29.59
N LYS A 16 -24.67 -4.37 29.13
CA LYS A 16 -23.71 -4.83 28.11
C LYS A 16 -23.92 -4.12 26.76
N LYS A 17 -25.17 -3.91 26.33
CA LYS A 17 -25.50 -3.15 25.12
C LYS A 17 -25.13 -1.66 25.27
N MET A 18 -25.34 -1.05 26.42
CA MET A 18 -24.96 0.36 26.67
C MET A 18 -23.43 0.54 26.69
N LEU A 19 -22.69 -0.39 27.29
CA LEU A 19 -21.22 -0.37 27.27
C LEU A 19 -20.65 -0.57 25.87
N ALA A 20 -21.24 -1.46 25.06
CA ALA A 20 -20.86 -1.64 23.67
C ALA A 20 -21.12 -0.40 22.83
N ALA A 21 -22.31 0.20 22.96
CA ALA A 21 -22.66 1.45 22.27
C ALA A 21 -21.79 2.66 22.72
N GLN A 22 -21.37 2.70 24.00
CA GLN A 22 -20.44 3.72 24.47
C GLN A 22 -19.04 3.51 23.86
N GLY A 23 -18.57 2.26 23.82
CA GLY A 23 -17.29 1.92 23.19
C GLY A 23 -17.25 2.24 21.70
N GLU A 24 -18.36 2.02 20.97
CA GLU A 24 -18.49 2.41 19.57
C GLU A 24 -18.39 3.94 19.38
N LYS A 25 -19.09 4.71 20.22
CA LYS A 25 -19.03 6.18 20.16
C LYS A 25 -17.65 6.75 20.52
N ASP A 26 -16.95 6.13 21.48
CA ASP A 26 -15.61 6.56 21.84
C ASP A 26 -14.61 6.22 20.72
N PHE A 27 -14.78 5.08 20.06
CA PHE A 27 -13.99 4.69 18.89
C PHE A 27 -14.23 5.62 17.69
N GLU A 28 -15.49 6.02 17.43
CA GLU A 28 -15.81 7.01 16.39
C GLU A 28 -15.16 8.37 16.65
N LYS A 29 -15.13 8.83 17.92
CA LYS A 29 -14.44 10.08 18.28
C LYS A 29 -12.93 9.98 18.06
N GLU A 30 -12.31 8.85 18.38
CA GLU A 30 -10.89 8.62 18.16
C GLU A 30 -10.57 8.62 16.65
N ILE A 31 -11.43 8.01 15.83
CA ILE A 31 -11.28 8.05 14.36
C ILE A 31 -11.37 9.48 13.84
N GLU A 32 -12.34 10.27 14.32
CA GLU A 32 -12.53 11.65 13.88
C GLU A 32 -11.36 12.55 14.31
N ALA A 33 -10.84 12.36 15.52
CA ALA A 33 -9.65 13.06 15.99
C ALA A 33 -8.39 12.75 15.16
N LEU A 34 -8.30 11.53 14.62
CA LEU A 34 -7.24 11.15 13.67
C LEU A 34 -7.49 11.74 12.28
N ARG A 35 -8.74 11.85 11.85
CA ARG A 35 -9.13 12.26 10.50
C ARG A 35 -8.70 13.68 10.17
N ILE A 36 -8.92 14.63 11.07
CA ILE A 36 -8.60 16.05 10.85
C ILE A 36 -7.12 16.26 10.45
N PRO A 37 -6.11 15.84 11.26
CA PRO A 37 -4.71 15.97 10.85
C PRO A 37 -4.32 15.02 9.71
N TRP A 38 -5.07 13.93 9.49
CA TRP A 38 -4.85 13.01 8.39
C TRP A 38 -5.24 13.61 7.05
N GLU A 39 -6.31 14.41 7.00
CA GLU A 39 -6.81 15.09 5.80
C GLU A 39 -6.07 16.41 5.53
N ASP A 40 -5.08 16.79 6.35
CA ASP A 40 -4.23 17.94 6.09
C ASP A 40 -3.58 17.84 4.70
N GLU A 41 -3.78 18.86 3.88
CA GLU A 41 -3.35 18.86 2.48
C GLU A 41 -1.84 18.69 2.33
N LEU A 42 -1.05 19.31 3.19
CA LEU A 42 0.41 19.20 3.17
C LEU A 42 0.85 17.77 3.57
N PHE A 43 0.21 17.19 4.57
CA PHE A 43 0.45 15.81 4.97
C PHE A 43 0.14 14.83 3.85
N GLN A 44 -1.01 14.96 3.20
CA GLN A 44 -1.41 14.12 2.07
C GLN A 44 -0.47 14.30 0.86
N ALA A 45 -0.13 15.55 0.52
CA ALA A 45 0.74 15.88 -0.60
C ALA A 45 2.14 15.27 -0.45
N LYS A 46 2.79 15.42 0.71
CA LYS A 46 4.12 14.83 0.94
C LYS A 46 4.10 13.30 0.89
N HIS A 47 3.06 12.66 1.42
CA HIS A 47 2.90 11.22 1.35
C HIS A 47 2.59 10.73 -0.07
N ALA A 48 1.82 11.49 -0.86
CA ALA A 48 1.56 11.19 -2.26
C ALA A 48 2.85 11.28 -3.10
N ALA A 49 3.63 12.36 -2.91
CA ALA A 49 4.92 12.54 -3.58
C ALA A 49 5.91 11.41 -3.23
N ALA A 50 6.00 11.02 -1.96
CA ALA A 50 6.86 9.91 -1.54
C ALA A 50 6.49 8.58 -2.22
N ARG A 51 5.20 8.25 -2.30
CA ARG A 51 4.73 7.05 -3.01
C ARG A 51 5.04 7.11 -4.50
N GLU A 52 4.89 8.29 -5.10
CA GLU A 52 5.20 8.48 -6.51
C GLU A 52 6.67 8.26 -6.82
N ILE A 53 7.60 8.72 -5.98
CA ILE A 53 9.04 8.46 -6.13
C ILE A 53 9.28 6.94 -6.19
N VAL A 54 8.66 6.16 -5.31
CA VAL A 54 8.80 4.70 -5.30
C VAL A 54 8.19 4.07 -6.56
N VAL A 55 7.02 4.55 -7.00
CA VAL A 55 6.37 4.05 -8.22
C VAL A 55 7.21 4.37 -9.47
N ARG A 56 7.76 5.57 -9.57
CA ARG A 56 8.66 5.96 -10.67
C ARG A 56 9.90 5.07 -10.71
N LEU A 57 10.54 4.83 -9.57
CA LEU A 57 11.67 3.88 -9.49
C LEU A 57 11.30 2.50 -10.01
N LEU A 58 10.16 1.94 -9.58
CA LEU A 58 9.74 0.60 -10.04
C LEU A 58 9.56 0.56 -11.56
N ARG A 59 9.06 1.63 -12.17
CA ARG A 59 8.91 1.75 -13.62
C ARG A 59 10.27 1.90 -14.34
N GLU A 60 11.18 2.69 -13.79
CA GLU A 60 12.57 2.83 -14.28
C GLU A 60 13.27 1.46 -14.25
N LEU A 61 13.20 0.76 -13.12
CA LEU A 61 13.75 -0.58 -12.98
C LEU A 61 13.13 -1.58 -13.94
N ASN A 62 11.83 -1.48 -14.21
CA ASN A 62 11.16 -2.32 -15.19
C ASN A 62 11.66 -2.07 -16.61
N GLY A 63 11.84 -0.80 -16.99
CA GLY A 63 12.45 -0.43 -18.28
C GLY A 63 13.86 -1.01 -18.43
N PHE A 64 14.69 -0.86 -17.40
CA PHE A 64 16.03 -1.46 -17.37
C PHE A 64 16.00 -3.00 -17.47
N TYR A 65 15.06 -3.62 -16.78
CA TYR A 65 14.90 -5.09 -16.81
C TYR A 65 14.49 -5.58 -18.20
N ILE A 66 13.58 -4.85 -18.88
CA ILE A 66 13.17 -5.16 -20.27
C ILE A 66 14.38 -5.12 -21.21
N VAL A 67 15.20 -4.07 -21.13
CA VAL A 67 16.41 -3.96 -21.98
C VAL A 67 17.36 -5.13 -21.74
N LYS A 68 17.44 -5.61 -20.49
CA LYS A 68 18.37 -6.70 -20.13
C LYS A 68 17.85 -8.08 -20.46
N THR A 69 16.54 -8.32 -20.39
CA THR A 69 15.94 -9.67 -20.43
C THR A 69 14.93 -9.88 -21.55
N GLY A 70 14.57 -8.81 -22.28
CA GLY A 70 13.54 -8.85 -23.32
C GLY A 70 12.10 -8.73 -22.79
N HIS A 71 11.86 -8.84 -21.49
CA HIS A 71 10.53 -8.76 -20.88
C HIS A 71 10.54 -7.99 -19.55
N GLY A 72 9.37 -7.43 -19.15
CA GLY A 72 9.22 -6.71 -17.90
C GLY A 72 8.94 -7.63 -16.72
N PHE A 73 9.35 -7.19 -15.52
CA PHE A 73 8.97 -7.86 -14.26
C PHE A 73 7.67 -7.30 -13.68
N LEU A 74 7.30 -6.06 -14.04
CA LEU A 74 6.19 -5.34 -13.44
C LEU A 74 4.86 -5.72 -14.12
N ARG A 75 4.03 -6.48 -13.43
CA ARG A 75 2.67 -6.77 -13.87
C ARG A 75 1.71 -5.65 -13.51
N PHE A 76 1.83 -5.13 -12.29
CA PHE A 76 0.94 -4.11 -11.74
C PHE A 76 1.62 -3.38 -10.57
N VAL A 77 1.33 -2.09 -10.41
CA VAL A 77 1.74 -1.29 -9.26
C VAL A 77 0.56 -0.46 -8.75
N GLU A 78 0.35 -0.52 -7.45
CA GLU A 78 -0.68 0.24 -6.74
C GLU A 78 -0.05 1.00 -5.58
N SER A 79 -0.55 2.20 -5.30
CA SER A 79 -0.14 2.96 -4.14
C SER A 79 -1.35 3.49 -3.38
N ARG A 80 -1.28 3.48 -2.06
CA ARG A 80 -2.38 3.96 -1.22
C ARG A 80 -1.91 4.54 0.10
N MET A 81 -2.71 5.43 0.65
CA MET A 81 -2.67 5.77 2.07
C MET A 81 -3.54 4.79 2.86
N LYS A 82 -3.14 4.53 4.10
CA LYS A 82 -3.95 3.75 5.04
C LYS A 82 -5.06 4.64 5.59
N THR A 83 -6.28 4.13 5.70
CA THR A 83 -7.41 4.93 6.20
C THR A 83 -7.35 5.15 7.72
N PRO A 84 -7.92 6.26 8.26
CA PRO A 84 -7.98 6.53 9.69
C PRO A 84 -8.55 5.35 10.50
N GLU A 85 -9.59 4.69 10.02
CA GLU A 85 -10.21 3.52 10.65
C GLU A 85 -9.21 2.35 10.77
N SER A 86 -8.46 2.10 9.70
CA SER A 86 -7.42 1.05 9.67
C SER A 86 -6.24 1.38 10.58
N ILE A 87 -5.92 2.68 10.75
CA ILE A 87 -4.89 3.18 11.67
C ILE A 87 -5.33 2.97 13.11
N CYS A 88 -6.51 3.47 13.47
CA CYS A 88 -7.11 3.34 14.78
C CYS A 88 -7.13 1.85 15.21
N GLY A 89 -7.73 0.97 14.40
CA GLY A 89 -7.75 -0.46 14.68
C GLY A 89 -6.35 -1.08 14.82
N LYS A 90 -5.34 -0.58 14.13
CA LYS A 90 -3.96 -1.07 14.27
C LYS A 90 -3.28 -0.58 15.54
N LEU A 91 -3.50 0.67 15.93
CA LEU A 91 -2.98 1.24 17.18
C LEU A 91 -3.56 0.48 18.39
N VAL A 92 -4.89 0.30 18.41
CA VAL A 92 -5.59 -0.47 19.47
C VAL A 92 -5.01 -1.90 19.57
N ARG A 93 -4.91 -2.65 18.45
CA ARG A 93 -4.34 -4.01 18.46
C ARG A 93 -2.89 -4.08 18.93
N LYS A 94 -2.14 -2.97 18.85
CA LYS A 94 -0.76 -2.88 19.34
C LYS A 94 -0.63 -2.33 20.75
N GLY A 95 -1.73 -1.92 21.38
CA GLY A 95 -1.76 -1.32 22.70
C GLY A 95 -1.12 0.07 22.73
N TYR A 96 -1.17 0.81 21.61
CA TYR A 96 -0.71 2.18 21.52
C TYR A 96 -1.87 3.15 21.73
N SER A 97 -1.56 4.37 22.18
CA SER A 97 -2.53 5.47 22.19
C SER A 97 -3.04 5.76 20.79
N VAL A 98 -4.34 6.07 20.69
CA VAL A 98 -4.98 6.38 19.41
C VAL A 98 -4.93 7.88 19.19
N ASP A 99 -3.81 8.33 18.65
CA ASP A 99 -3.57 9.72 18.27
C ASP A 99 -2.70 9.78 17.00
N PHE A 100 -2.71 10.95 16.38
CA PHE A 100 -2.01 11.16 15.11
C PHE A 100 -0.49 11.06 15.23
N ASP A 101 0.10 11.63 16.27
CA ASP A 101 1.55 11.63 16.48
C ASP A 101 2.07 10.21 16.73
N THR A 102 1.36 9.45 17.54
CA THR A 102 1.64 8.03 17.77
C THR A 102 1.52 7.23 16.47
N ALA A 103 0.50 7.50 15.65
CA ALA A 103 0.35 6.85 14.35
C ALA A 103 1.58 7.12 13.46
N VAL A 104 1.98 8.39 13.31
CA VAL A 104 3.13 8.79 12.48
C VAL A 104 4.44 8.20 13.01
N GLN A 105 4.64 8.17 14.34
CA GLN A 105 5.88 7.66 14.93
C GLN A 105 5.98 6.13 14.91
N LYS A 106 4.90 5.43 15.23
CA LYS A 106 4.91 3.97 15.49
C LYS A 106 4.51 3.11 14.31
N LEU A 107 3.77 3.66 13.35
CA LEU A 107 3.34 2.90 12.18
C LEU A 107 4.24 3.18 10.97
N ASN A 108 4.65 2.11 10.29
CA ASN A 108 5.53 2.19 9.12
C ASN A 108 4.78 1.98 7.80
N ASP A 109 3.46 1.80 7.85
CA ASP A 109 2.60 1.45 6.72
C ASP A 109 1.47 2.46 6.49
N LEU A 110 1.70 3.71 6.86
CA LEU A 110 0.79 4.81 6.57
C LEU A 110 0.72 5.06 5.07
N SER A 111 1.89 5.08 4.40
CA SER A 111 2.02 5.06 2.94
C SER A 111 2.46 3.69 2.48
N GLY A 112 1.74 3.13 1.52
CA GLY A 112 2.02 1.81 0.96
C GLY A 112 2.12 1.84 -0.57
N VAL A 113 3.08 1.10 -1.10
CA VAL A 113 3.18 0.76 -2.52
C VAL A 113 3.18 -0.76 -2.63
N ARG A 114 2.39 -1.29 -3.54
CA ARG A 114 2.35 -2.72 -3.87
C ARG A 114 2.82 -2.91 -5.30
N CYS A 115 3.81 -3.75 -5.49
CA CYS A 115 4.32 -4.14 -6.79
C CYS A 115 4.07 -5.63 -7.00
N ILE A 116 3.40 -5.97 -8.10
CA ILE A 116 3.12 -7.34 -8.49
C ILE A 116 4.08 -7.73 -9.62
N CYS A 117 4.87 -8.76 -9.37
CA CYS A 117 5.84 -9.35 -10.29
C CYS A 117 5.28 -10.66 -10.88
N PHE A 118 5.89 -11.16 -11.95
CA PHE A 118 5.51 -12.44 -12.54
C PHE A 118 6.12 -13.62 -11.78
N SER A 119 7.32 -13.46 -11.19
CA SER A 119 8.03 -14.54 -10.50
C SER A 119 8.67 -14.11 -9.18
N VAL A 120 8.97 -15.10 -8.34
CA VAL A 120 9.72 -14.90 -7.07
C VAL A 120 11.14 -14.38 -7.33
N LYS A 121 11.77 -14.82 -8.43
CA LYS A 121 13.13 -14.38 -8.82
C LYS A 121 13.18 -12.88 -9.08
N GLU A 122 12.15 -12.35 -9.75
CA GLU A 122 12.01 -10.92 -10.01
C GLU A 122 11.78 -10.13 -8.74
N ILE A 123 10.99 -10.64 -7.78
CA ILE A 123 10.81 -10.01 -6.45
C ILE A 123 12.17 -9.81 -5.78
N TYR A 124 13.00 -10.83 -5.74
CA TYR A 124 14.33 -10.72 -5.12
C TYR A 124 15.29 -9.82 -5.91
N TRP A 125 15.15 -9.80 -7.25
CA TRP A 125 15.93 -8.89 -8.06
C TRP A 125 15.55 -7.43 -7.74
N VAL A 126 14.26 -7.08 -7.74
CA VAL A 126 13.76 -5.74 -7.39
C VAL A 126 14.18 -5.35 -5.98
N ALA A 127 14.01 -6.25 -5.01
CA ALA A 127 14.40 -5.99 -3.62
C ALA A 127 15.90 -5.65 -3.50
N ARG A 128 16.75 -6.32 -4.27
CA ARG A 128 18.20 -6.04 -4.33
C ARG A 128 18.49 -4.69 -4.96
N GLN A 129 17.83 -4.34 -6.07
CA GLN A 129 18.03 -3.03 -6.70
C GLN A 129 17.68 -1.89 -5.72
N ILE A 130 16.53 -1.99 -5.05
CA ILE A 130 16.10 -0.99 -4.06
C ILE A 130 17.04 -0.94 -2.86
N GLY A 131 17.52 -2.09 -2.39
CA GLY A 131 18.49 -2.15 -1.28
C GLY A 131 19.84 -1.50 -1.58
N ASN A 132 20.20 -1.39 -2.86
CA ASN A 132 21.45 -0.78 -3.33
C ASN A 132 21.26 0.68 -3.80
N ASP A 133 20.04 1.21 -3.80
CA ASP A 133 19.74 2.56 -4.27
C ASP A 133 19.94 3.58 -3.14
N ALA A 134 20.95 4.45 -3.30
CA ALA A 134 21.30 5.47 -2.30
C ALA A 134 20.21 6.53 -2.05
N ARG A 135 19.16 6.58 -2.88
CA ARG A 135 18.01 7.47 -2.68
C ARG A 135 17.15 7.07 -1.49
N PHE A 136 17.29 5.85 -0.99
CA PHE A 136 16.45 5.30 0.07
C PHE A 136 17.26 4.82 1.27
N THR A 137 16.76 5.12 2.46
CA THR A 137 17.26 4.53 3.69
C THR A 137 16.35 3.37 4.08
N ILE A 138 16.85 2.13 4.00
CA ILE A 138 16.07 0.95 4.37
C ILE A 138 16.02 0.83 5.89
N ILE A 139 14.83 1.02 6.46
CA ILE A 139 14.59 0.87 7.91
C ILE A 139 14.43 -0.60 8.28
N LYS A 140 13.71 -1.34 7.44
CA LYS A 140 13.34 -2.73 7.73
C LYS A 140 13.01 -3.51 6.48
N ALA A 141 13.52 -4.74 6.38
CA ALA A 141 13.09 -5.72 5.39
C ALA A 141 12.53 -6.96 6.09
N LYS A 142 11.46 -7.54 5.53
CA LYS A 142 10.85 -8.79 5.99
C LYS A 142 10.55 -9.68 4.81
N ASP A 143 11.19 -10.82 4.80
CA ASP A 143 11.01 -11.86 3.81
C ASP A 143 9.99 -12.90 4.30
N TYR A 144 8.72 -12.66 3.99
CA TYR A 144 7.64 -13.61 4.24
C TYR A 144 7.51 -14.66 3.11
N ILE A 145 8.32 -14.58 2.04
CA ILE A 145 8.41 -15.64 1.03
C ILE A 145 9.24 -16.79 1.61
N ARG A 146 10.38 -16.45 2.20
CA ARG A 146 11.27 -17.43 2.84
C ARG A 146 10.74 -17.95 4.17
N LYS A 147 10.06 -17.07 4.95
CA LYS A 147 9.44 -17.40 6.23
C LYS A 147 7.97 -16.93 6.24
N PRO A 148 7.06 -17.72 5.64
CA PRO A 148 5.64 -17.38 5.59
C PRO A 148 5.03 -17.21 6.97
N LYS A 149 3.98 -16.40 7.07
CA LYS A 149 3.20 -16.31 8.31
C LYS A 149 2.44 -17.63 8.55
N LYS A 150 1.96 -17.84 9.79
CA LYS A 150 1.22 -19.03 10.18
C LYS A 150 0.01 -19.32 9.30
N ASN A 151 -0.71 -18.28 8.84
CA ASN A 151 -1.84 -18.41 7.93
C ASN A 151 -1.45 -18.69 6.47
N GLY A 152 -0.14 -18.74 6.14
CA GLY A 152 0.36 -18.95 4.78
C GLY A 152 0.60 -17.69 3.98
N TYR A 153 0.48 -16.49 4.58
CA TYR A 153 0.76 -15.23 3.91
C TYR A 153 2.21 -15.13 3.47
N GLU A 154 2.42 -14.78 2.21
CA GLU A 154 3.71 -14.56 1.56
C GLU A 154 3.78 -13.17 0.91
N SER A 155 4.91 -12.50 1.07
CA SER A 155 5.26 -11.22 0.44
C SER A 155 6.68 -10.83 0.86
N TYR A 156 7.37 -10.02 0.09
CA TYR A 156 8.59 -9.35 0.54
C TYR A 156 8.24 -7.90 0.89
N HIS A 157 8.49 -7.50 2.14
CA HIS A 157 8.18 -6.16 2.64
C HIS A 157 9.46 -5.36 2.86
N ILE A 158 9.49 -4.15 2.35
CA ILE A 158 10.55 -3.17 2.59
C ILE A 158 9.92 -1.92 3.17
N VAL A 159 10.37 -1.49 4.34
CA VAL A 159 10.07 -0.17 4.89
C VAL A 159 11.28 0.72 4.65
N MET A 160 11.07 1.83 3.97
CA MET A 160 12.13 2.76 3.60
C MET A 160 11.74 4.19 3.92
N GLU A 161 12.73 5.02 4.20
CA GLU A 161 12.62 6.47 4.20
C GLU A 161 12.90 6.99 2.81
N VAL A 162 12.02 7.87 2.36
CA VAL A 162 12.05 8.50 1.04
C VAL A 162 12.22 10.00 1.26
N SER A 163 13.29 10.56 0.71
CA SER A 163 13.51 12.01 0.67
C SER A 163 12.64 12.63 -0.42
N VAL A 164 11.77 13.54 -0.03
CA VAL A 164 10.80 14.20 -0.93
C VAL A 164 11.19 15.66 -1.09
N PRO A 165 11.61 16.09 -2.27
CA PRO A 165 11.97 17.48 -2.51
C PRO A 165 10.73 18.39 -2.47
N PRO A 166 10.87 19.64 -1.99
CA PRO A 166 9.75 20.57 -1.82
C PRO A 166 8.90 20.78 -3.08
N TRP A 167 9.54 20.86 -4.25
CA TRP A 167 8.83 21.08 -5.51
C TRP A 167 7.83 19.97 -5.86
N MET A 168 8.10 18.71 -5.49
CA MET A 168 7.15 17.60 -5.70
C MET A 168 5.91 17.73 -4.80
N ILE A 169 6.10 18.24 -3.59
CA ILE A 169 4.99 18.47 -2.66
C ILE A 169 4.12 19.63 -3.17
N GLU A 170 4.76 20.71 -3.61
CA GLU A 170 4.06 21.86 -4.21
C GLU A 170 3.29 21.51 -5.46
N GLU A 171 3.83 20.63 -6.30
CA GLU A 171 3.13 20.06 -7.47
C GLU A 171 1.84 19.35 -7.05
N LYS A 172 1.87 18.56 -5.96
CA LYS A 172 0.68 17.89 -5.43
C LYS A 172 -0.34 18.88 -4.85
N LEU A 173 0.12 19.91 -4.15
CA LEU A 173 -0.75 20.95 -3.57
C LEU A 173 -1.43 21.81 -4.64
N SER A 174 -0.75 22.08 -5.76
CA SER A 174 -1.30 22.93 -6.83
C SER A 174 -2.35 22.25 -7.70
N GLY A 175 -2.63 20.97 -7.47
CA GLY A 175 -3.60 20.21 -8.26
C GLY A 175 -3.18 20.00 -9.72
N ASN A 176 -1.96 20.36 -10.10
CA ASN A 176 -1.46 20.27 -11.46
C ASN A 176 -1.17 18.82 -11.87
N MET A 177 -2.12 18.23 -12.53
CA MET A 177 -2.07 17.53 -13.80
C MET A 177 -1.20 16.28 -14.00
N TRP A 178 -0.77 15.57 -12.94
CA TRP A 178 -0.18 14.22 -13.13
C TRP A 178 -1.21 13.10 -13.08
N ASN A 179 -2.42 13.37 -12.55
CA ASN A 179 -3.51 12.38 -12.54
C ASN A 179 -4.13 12.13 -13.93
N GLN A 180 -3.96 13.03 -14.91
CA GLN A 180 -4.51 12.84 -16.26
C GLN A 180 -3.62 12.04 -17.20
N THR A 181 -2.30 11.97 -16.94
CA THR A 181 -1.38 11.34 -17.91
C THR A 181 -1.13 9.85 -17.66
N TYR A 182 -1.41 9.32 -16.48
CA TYR A 182 -1.08 7.93 -16.11
C TYR A 182 -2.24 7.10 -15.55
N GLY A 183 -3.44 7.68 -15.39
CA GLY A 183 -4.66 6.97 -14.95
C GLY A 183 -5.36 6.19 -16.07
N GLU A 184 -5.16 6.55 -17.34
CA GLU A 184 -5.89 5.98 -18.47
C GLU A 184 -5.07 5.05 -19.40
N ALA A 185 -3.79 4.83 -19.09
CA ALA A 185 -2.91 4.02 -19.95
C ALA A 185 -2.96 2.51 -19.68
N SER A 186 -3.89 2.01 -18.84
CA SER A 186 -3.96 0.57 -18.57
C SER A 186 -4.85 -0.24 -19.51
N ASP A 187 -5.59 0.38 -20.45
CA ASP A 187 -6.59 -0.37 -21.23
C ASP A 187 -6.47 -0.33 -22.76
N LYS A 188 -5.39 0.19 -23.36
CA LYS A 188 -5.25 0.13 -24.81
C LYS A 188 -3.82 -0.13 -25.28
N ILE A 189 -3.41 -1.39 -25.26
CA ILE A 189 -2.39 -1.89 -26.19
C ILE A 189 -3.10 -2.22 -27.49
N GLY A 190 -3.09 -1.29 -28.44
CA GLY A 190 -3.67 -1.47 -29.77
C GLY A 190 -3.59 -0.19 -30.59
N GLY A 191 -2.43 0.04 -31.24
CA GLY A 191 -2.20 0.71 -32.51
C GLY A 191 -2.85 2.06 -32.79
N LYS A 192 -2.04 3.10 -32.91
CA LYS A 192 -1.85 4.06 -34.02
C LYS A 192 -1.27 5.37 -33.50
N SER A 193 -0.13 5.76 -34.06
CA SER A 193 0.50 7.07 -33.82
C SER A 193 -0.39 8.23 -34.27
N PRO A 194 -0.57 9.30 -33.46
CA PRO A 194 -1.18 10.53 -33.95
C PRO A 194 -0.13 11.42 -34.61
N LYS A 195 -0.51 11.97 -35.75
CA LYS A 195 0.22 12.96 -36.54
C LYS A 195 0.35 14.29 -35.75
N GLN A 196 1.52 14.88 -35.81
CA GLN A 196 1.81 16.23 -35.35
C GLN A 196 0.95 17.25 -36.14
N ASN A 197 0.16 18.02 -35.44
CA ASN A 197 -0.35 19.31 -35.92
C ASN A 197 0.29 20.42 -35.10
N SER A 198 1.09 21.19 -35.78
CA SER A 198 1.69 22.45 -35.32
C SER A 198 0.64 23.54 -35.40
N GLU A 199 0.15 24.04 -34.30
CA GLU A 199 -0.48 25.39 -34.25
C GLU A 199 0.32 26.27 -33.30
N LYS A 200 0.76 27.39 -33.89
CA LYS A 200 1.38 28.51 -33.23
C LYS A 200 0.29 29.25 -32.45
N ASP A 201 0.44 29.39 -31.17
CA ASP A 201 -0.23 30.44 -30.45
C ASP A 201 0.75 31.29 -29.69
N SER A 202 0.61 32.60 -29.92
CA SER A 202 1.50 33.66 -29.51
C SER A 202 1.03 34.27 -28.20
N GLY A 203 1.91 34.27 -27.20
CA GLY A 203 2.08 35.41 -26.30
C GLY A 203 1.04 35.71 -25.25
N LYS A 204 1.41 35.43 -23.99
CA LYS A 204 1.43 36.45 -22.92
C LYS A 204 2.22 35.91 -21.74
N SER A 205 3.44 36.41 -21.59
CA SER A 205 4.30 36.23 -20.41
C SER A 205 3.65 36.90 -19.18
N GLY A 206 2.86 36.15 -18.44
CA GLY A 206 2.45 36.51 -17.10
C GLY A 206 3.60 36.15 -16.15
N LYS A 207 4.28 37.19 -15.60
CA LYS A 207 5.24 37.02 -14.51
C LYS A 207 4.54 36.41 -13.30
N HIS A 208 4.54 35.09 -13.19
CA HIS A 208 4.23 34.40 -11.94
C HIS A 208 5.36 34.74 -10.95
N LYS A 209 5.05 35.63 -10.00
CA LYS A 209 5.85 35.77 -8.78
C LYS A 209 5.81 34.40 -8.08
N SER A 210 6.91 33.66 -8.12
CA SER A 210 7.10 32.45 -7.34
C SER A 210 6.95 32.82 -5.86
N LYS A 211 5.82 32.45 -5.25
CA LYS A 211 5.73 32.45 -3.79
C LYS A 211 6.82 31.50 -3.32
N LYS A 212 7.74 31.99 -2.48
CA LYS A 212 8.77 31.14 -1.85
C LYS A 212 8.04 29.98 -1.16
N SER A 213 8.49 28.77 -1.45
CA SER A 213 7.99 27.57 -0.78
C SER A 213 8.07 27.71 0.73
N PRO A 214 7.02 27.41 1.49
CA PRO A 214 7.09 27.35 2.95
C PRO A 214 7.97 26.19 3.43
N LEU A 215 8.33 25.25 2.56
CA LEU A 215 9.14 24.07 2.88
C LEU A 215 10.62 24.39 2.66
N GLN A 216 11.40 24.30 3.74
CA GLN A 216 12.86 24.38 3.69
C GLN A 216 13.45 22.97 3.72
N GLY A 217 14.10 22.55 2.64
CA GLY A 217 14.76 21.26 2.51
C GLY A 217 13.82 20.08 2.25
N ASP A 218 14.41 18.93 1.96
CA ASP A 218 13.70 17.70 1.68
C ASP A 218 12.94 17.18 2.89
N GLN A 219 11.73 16.68 2.63
CA GLN A 219 10.89 16.05 3.65
C GLN A 219 11.09 14.54 3.62
N VAL A 220 11.31 13.93 4.78
CA VAL A 220 11.47 12.48 4.88
C VAL A 220 10.14 11.82 5.19
N VAL A 221 9.75 10.84 4.38
CA VAL A 221 8.49 10.09 4.53
C VAL A 221 8.77 8.60 4.52
N ARG A 222 8.17 7.85 5.47
CA ARG A 222 8.24 6.39 5.46
C ARG A 222 7.22 5.79 4.49
N VAL A 223 7.70 4.88 3.65
CA VAL A 223 6.88 4.11 2.70
C VAL A 223 7.13 2.62 2.91
N GLU A 224 6.05 1.83 3.00
CA GLU A 224 6.13 0.36 2.95
C GLU A 224 5.92 -0.10 1.51
N LEU A 225 6.93 -0.75 0.93
CA LEU A 225 6.81 -1.46 -0.33
C LEU A 225 6.53 -2.94 -0.09
N GLN A 226 5.49 -3.46 -0.72
CA GLN A 226 5.12 -4.87 -0.72
C GLN A 226 5.35 -5.46 -2.11
N LEU A 227 6.27 -6.41 -2.22
CA LEU A 227 6.53 -7.15 -3.45
C LEU A 227 5.84 -8.50 -3.35
N ARG A 228 5.05 -8.86 -4.37
CA ARG A 228 4.27 -10.10 -4.45
C ARG A 228 4.30 -10.65 -5.86
N THR A 229 4.06 -11.94 -6.01
CA THR A 229 3.59 -12.50 -7.27
C THR A 229 2.08 -12.30 -7.41
N MET A 230 1.53 -12.56 -8.59
CA MET A 230 0.07 -12.57 -8.80
C MET A 230 -0.64 -13.54 -7.86
N ILE A 231 -0.04 -14.70 -7.62
CA ILE A 231 -0.61 -15.74 -6.76
C ILE A 231 -0.61 -15.31 -5.30
N MET A 232 0.49 -14.72 -4.82
CA MET A 232 0.59 -14.16 -3.47
C MET A 232 -0.43 -13.04 -3.24
N ASP A 233 -0.65 -12.20 -4.25
CA ASP A 233 -1.62 -11.09 -4.14
C ASP A 233 -3.05 -11.58 -4.16
N ALA A 234 -3.39 -12.53 -5.05
CA ALA A 234 -4.70 -13.18 -5.08
C ALA A 234 -5.03 -13.88 -3.76
N TRP A 235 -4.04 -14.62 -3.19
CA TRP A 235 -4.21 -15.27 -1.89
C TRP A 235 -4.43 -14.23 -0.78
N ALA A 236 -3.64 -13.16 -0.75
CA ALA A 236 -3.78 -12.11 0.27
C ALA A 236 -5.11 -11.36 0.18
N GLY A 237 -5.62 -11.14 -1.04
CA GLY A 237 -6.95 -10.56 -1.27
C GLY A 237 -8.08 -11.44 -0.75
N MET A 238 -7.98 -12.76 -0.98
CA MET A 238 -8.93 -13.75 -0.45
C MET A 238 -8.87 -13.79 1.09
N ASP A 239 -7.67 -13.91 1.68
CA ASP A 239 -7.50 -13.96 3.14
C ASP A 239 -8.08 -12.71 3.81
N ASN A 240 -7.79 -11.52 3.30
CA ASN A 240 -8.36 -10.28 3.80
C ASN A 240 -9.90 -10.29 3.74
N ARG A 241 -10.49 -10.78 2.65
CA ARG A 241 -11.94 -10.82 2.50
C ARG A 241 -12.63 -11.82 3.45
N VAL A 242 -11.97 -12.94 3.73
CA VAL A 242 -12.46 -13.96 4.66
C VAL A 242 -12.29 -13.49 6.10
N SER A 243 -11.14 -12.89 6.44
CA SER A 243 -10.80 -12.48 7.80
C SER A 243 -11.52 -11.19 8.23
N TYR A 244 -11.79 -10.25 7.29
CA TYR A 244 -12.38 -8.95 7.59
C TYR A 244 -13.83 -9.01 8.11
N LYS A 245 -14.60 -10.03 7.71
CA LYS A 245 -16.02 -10.16 8.10
C LYS A 245 -16.26 -10.97 9.38
N ARG A 246 -15.21 -11.56 9.98
CA ARG A 246 -15.33 -12.45 11.13
C ARG A 246 -14.23 -12.14 12.14
N GLU A 247 -14.42 -11.08 12.94
CA GLU A 247 -13.63 -10.88 14.15
C GLU A 247 -13.86 -11.99 15.19
N ASP A 248 -14.97 -12.75 15.06
CA ASP A 248 -15.32 -13.90 15.89
C ASP A 248 -15.20 -15.20 15.09
N GLU A 249 -14.11 -15.94 15.34
CA GLU A 249 -13.87 -17.36 15.02
C GLU A 249 -13.95 -17.80 13.55
N ILE A 250 -12.82 -17.65 12.85
CA ILE A 250 -12.57 -18.46 11.65
C ILE A 250 -12.55 -19.92 12.10
N SER A 251 -13.46 -20.75 11.57
CA SER A 251 -13.51 -22.16 11.94
C SER A 251 -12.17 -22.86 11.65
N PRO A 252 -11.77 -23.88 12.46
CA PRO A 252 -10.55 -24.65 12.21
C PRO A 252 -10.49 -25.24 10.79
N GLU A 253 -11.65 -25.57 10.22
CA GLU A 253 -11.75 -26.08 8.85
C GLU A 253 -11.42 -25.01 7.81
N MET A 254 -11.89 -23.77 8.00
CA MET A 254 -11.58 -22.65 7.12
C MET A 254 -10.09 -22.32 7.20
N THR A 255 -9.49 -22.32 8.39
CA THR A 255 -8.05 -22.12 8.58
C THR A 255 -7.26 -23.18 7.80
N LYS A 256 -7.62 -24.46 7.89
CA LYS A 256 -6.98 -25.52 7.11
C LYS A 256 -7.13 -25.34 5.59
N ARG A 257 -8.29 -24.84 5.13
CA ARG A 257 -8.51 -24.51 3.70
C ARG A 257 -7.59 -23.40 3.24
N ILE A 258 -7.49 -22.31 4.01
CA ILE A 258 -6.62 -21.16 3.71
C ILE A 258 -5.15 -21.60 3.62
N GLU A 259 -4.68 -22.43 4.57
CA GLU A 259 -3.33 -23.02 4.53
C GLU A 259 -3.12 -23.92 3.30
N LYS A 260 -4.13 -24.71 2.92
CA LYS A 260 -4.07 -25.57 1.72
C LYS A 260 -3.94 -24.71 0.46
N TYR A 261 -4.68 -23.60 0.36
CA TYR A 261 -4.60 -22.69 -0.77
C TYR A 261 -3.23 -22.02 -0.86
N ALA A 262 -2.62 -21.62 0.26
CA ALA A 262 -1.26 -21.11 0.29
C ALA A 262 -0.23 -22.14 -0.25
N LYS A 263 -0.38 -23.42 0.12
CA LYS A 263 0.49 -24.49 -0.40
C LYS A 263 0.34 -24.70 -1.90
N ILE A 264 -0.89 -24.64 -2.43
CA ILE A 264 -1.16 -24.75 -3.86
C ILE A 264 -0.56 -23.54 -4.58
N GLY A 265 -0.78 -22.33 -4.05
CA GLY A 265 -0.23 -21.08 -4.59
C GLY A 265 1.30 -21.12 -4.75
N ARG A 266 2.00 -21.57 -3.72
CA ARG A 266 3.48 -21.76 -3.78
C ARG A 266 3.93 -22.74 -4.86
N ARG A 267 3.16 -23.82 -5.07
CA ARG A 267 3.46 -24.77 -6.16
C ARG A 267 3.28 -24.11 -7.52
N LEU A 268 2.21 -23.34 -7.69
CA LEU A 268 1.92 -22.63 -8.92
C LEU A 268 2.99 -21.58 -9.22
N ASP A 269 3.41 -20.77 -8.23
CA ASP A 269 4.51 -19.82 -8.39
C ASP A 269 5.81 -20.48 -8.84
N LYS A 270 6.13 -21.67 -8.29
CA LYS A 270 7.30 -22.45 -8.72
C LYS A 270 7.20 -22.95 -10.16
N LEU A 271 6.00 -23.38 -10.60
CA LEU A 271 5.78 -23.81 -11.97
C LEU A 271 5.90 -22.62 -12.95
N ILE A 272 5.26 -21.49 -12.63
CA ILE A 272 5.37 -20.27 -13.43
C ILE A 272 6.83 -19.85 -13.56
N GLN A 273 7.58 -19.82 -12.45
CA GLN A 273 8.99 -19.45 -12.49
C GLN A 273 9.82 -20.37 -13.38
N ARG A 274 9.61 -21.69 -13.33
CA ARG A 274 10.31 -22.66 -14.19
C ARG A 274 9.99 -22.43 -15.67
N THR A 275 8.69 -22.25 -16.00
CA THR A 275 8.26 -22.00 -17.40
C THR A 275 8.91 -20.73 -17.94
N LEU A 276 8.97 -19.65 -17.14
CA LEU A 276 9.62 -18.40 -17.56
C LEU A 276 11.15 -18.57 -17.70
N GLU A 277 11.79 -19.42 -16.90
CA GLU A 277 13.22 -19.71 -17.00
C GLU A 277 13.53 -20.57 -18.23
N GLU A 278 12.70 -21.54 -18.55
CA GLU A 278 12.84 -22.40 -19.75
C GLU A 278 12.70 -21.59 -21.04
N GLU A 279 11.75 -20.64 -21.10
CA GLU A 279 11.59 -19.75 -22.24
C GLU A 279 12.82 -18.85 -22.46
N LEU A 280 13.43 -18.37 -21.39
CA LEU A 280 14.62 -17.53 -21.46
C LEU A 280 15.90 -18.28 -21.86
N HIS A 281 15.95 -19.60 -21.69
CA HIS A 281 17.11 -20.43 -22.02
C HIS A 281 16.94 -21.18 -23.34
N GLY A 282 15.73 -21.17 -23.91
CA GLY A 282 15.40 -21.82 -25.18
C GLY A 282 15.42 -20.90 -26.41
N ALA A 283 15.62 -19.61 -26.21
CA ALA A 283 15.82 -18.59 -27.24
C ALA A 283 17.29 -18.16 -27.28
#